data_13bd14f709d56486ed18e31b32c55456
#
_entry.id   13bd14f709d56486ed18e31b32c55456
#
_cell.length_a   1.000
_cell.length_b   1.000
_cell.length_c   1.000
_cell.angle_alpha   90.00
_cell.angle_beta   90.00
_cell.angle_gamma   90.00
#
_symmetry.space_group_name_H-M   'P 1'
#
loop_
_entity.id
_entity.type
_entity.pdbx_description
1 polymer ?
#
loop_
_entity_poly.entity_id
_entity_poly.type
_entity_poly.pdbx_seq_one_letter_code
_entity_poly.pdbx_strand_id
1 'polypeptide(L)'
;MRAIDEDKLGLFVKQTGGMVAASFNCAITVLGDRLGLYQALAELGPCSSAVLASHLTLHERWVREWLYQQACIGQVDYVEGSGQFAISPEAYAVLADADHPAYLMGGFDSALAVFPAVSKLEQAFRTGIGMSYDDHGPNCACGIERMGAFTKKNRLVAEMIPVIPGMHDRLSAGAHVADVGCGGGLAVIALAEAYPK
;
A
#
# COMPACT_ATOMS: atom_id res chain seq x y z
N MET A 1 36.88 -23.81 -0.68
CA MET A 1 35.95 -22.74 -0.26
C MET A 1 36.81 -21.51 0.05
N ARG A 2 36.36 -20.31 -0.30
CA ARG A 2 37.02 -19.05 0.12
C ARG A 2 36.81 -18.87 1.64
N ALA A 3 37.79 -18.28 2.35
CA ALA A 3 37.64 -17.95 3.76
C ALA A 3 36.50 -16.95 3.94
N ILE A 4 35.73 -17.14 4.99
CA ILE A 4 34.64 -16.22 5.37
C ILE A 4 35.27 -15.04 6.12
N ASP A 5 34.84 -13.84 5.74
CA ASP A 5 35.13 -12.59 6.45
C ASP A 5 33.97 -12.38 7.43
N GLU A 6 34.21 -12.51 8.71
CA GLU A 6 33.18 -12.51 9.76
C GLU A 6 32.44 -11.16 9.88
N ASP A 7 33.12 -10.05 9.61
CA ASP A 7 32.48 -8.72 9.65
C ASP A 7 31.46 -8.57 8.52
N LYS A 8 31.84 -9.00 7.32
CA LYS A 8 30.94 -9.00 6.15
C LYS A 8 29.79 -9.98 6.36
N LEU A 9 30.05 -11.13 6.96
CA LEU A 9 29.01 -12.10 7.28
C LEU A 9 27.99 -11.48 8.23
N GLY A 10 28.45 -10.83 9.30
CA GLY A 10 27.57 -10.15 10.26
C GLY A 10 26.67 -9.09 9.62
N LEU A 11 27.23 -8.25 8.76
CA LEU A 11 26.46 -7.26 8.00
C LEU A 11 25.42 -7.91 7.06
N PHE A 12 25.82 -8.96 6.36
CA PHE A 12 24.92 -9.67 5.44
C PHE A 12 23.77 -10.37 6.16
N VAL A 13 24.04 -10.99 7.32
CA VAL A 13 23.01 -11.60 8.18
C VAL A 13 22.01 -10.54 8.63
N LYS A 14 22.49 -9.38 9.11
CA LYS A 14 21.62 -8.27 9.54
C LYS A 14 20.73 -7.75 8.40
N GLN A 15 21.28 -7.53 7.21
CA GLN A 15 20.53 -7.07 6.04
C GLN A 15 19.48 -8.11 5.60
N THR A 16 19.87 -9.37 5.49
CA THR A 16 18.97 -10.46 5.09
C THR A 16 17.88 -10.69 6.12
N GLY A 17 18.23 -10.68 7.41
CA GLY A 17 17.26 -10.75 8.50
C GLY A 17 16.25 -9.61 8.47
N GLY A 18 16.71 -8.40 8.15
CA GLY A 18 15.83 -7.24 7.95
C GLY A 18 14.83 -7.44 6.80
N MET A 19 15.25 -8.02 5.69
CA MET A 19 14.33 -8.34 4.57
C MET A 19 13.28 -9.37 4.97
N VAL A 20 13.67 -10.41 5.71
CA VAL A 20 12.72 -11.41 6.24
C VAL A 20 11.72 -10.75 7.18
N ALA A 21 12.18 -9.94 8.13
CA ALA A 21 11.30 -9.21 9.04
C ALA A 21 10.33 -8.27 8.30
N ALA A 22 10.81 -7.54 7.29
CA ALA A 22 9.98 -6.65 6.47
C ALA A 22 8.86 -7.39 5.75
N SER A 23 9.08 -8.64 5.31
CA SER A 23 8.04 -9.44 4.64
C SER A 23 6.89 -9.81 5.58
N PHE A 24 7.18 -10.16 6.84
CA PHE A 24 6.15 -10.37 7.86
C PHE A 24 5.45 -9.07 8.24
N ASN A 25 6.20 -7.98 8.42
CA ASN A 25 5.64 -6.67 8.72
C ASN A 25 4.67 -6.22 7.63
N CYS A 26 4.99 -6.44 6.36
CA CYS A 26 4.11 -6.15 5.23
C CYS A 26 2.73 -6.81 5.39
N ALA A 27 2.69 -8.09 5.73
CA ALA A 27 1.43 -8.83 5.93
C ALA A 27 0.60 -8.26 7.10
N ILE A 28 1.25 -7.93 8.21
CA ILE A 28 0.59 -7.39 9.41
C ILE A 28 0.11 -5.95 9.18
N THR A 29 0.84 -5.15 8.38
CA THR A 29 0.41 -3.81 7.95
C THR A 29 -0.86 -3.89 7.11
N VAL A 30 -0.92 -4.78 6.11
CA VAL A 30 -2.15 -4.99 5.31
C VAL A 30 -3.31 -5.49 6.16
N LEU A 31 -3.03 -6.33 7.16
CA LEU A 31 -4.07 -6.78 8.11
C LEU A 31 -4.68 -5.58 8.87
N GLY A 32 -3.84 -4.66 9.34
CA GLY A 32 -4.28 -3.42 10.02
C GLY A 32 -5.17 -2.55 9.13
N ASP A 33 -4.80 -2.36 7.89
CA ASP A 33 -5.59 -1.63 6.89
C ASP A 33 -6.96 -2.31 6.65
N ARG A 34 -6.97 -3.61 6.39
CA ARG A 34 -8.21 -4.36 6.13
C ARG A 34 -9.19 -4.41 7.30
N LEU A 35 -8.69 -4.30 8.51
CA LEU A 35 -9.48 -4.25 9.73
C LEU A 35 -9.84 -2.81 10.15
N GLY A 36 -9.36 -1.78 9.44
CA GLY A 36 -9.62 -0.38 9.75
C GLY A 36 -8.91 0.12 11.01
N LEU A 37 -7.84 -0.56 11.45
CA LEU A 37 -7.16 -0.25 12.71
C LEU A 37 -6.47 1.10 12.71
N TYR A 38 -5.87 1.52 11.60
CA TYR A 38 -5.20 2.81 11.48
C TYR A 38 -6.20 3.98 11.48
N GLN A 39 -7.32 3.82 10.76
CA GLN A 39 -8.38 4.81 10.72
C GLN A 39 -9.01 4.99 12.11
N ALA A 40 -9.34 3.88 12.77
CA ALA A 40 -9.92 3.92 14.12
C ALA A 40 -8.98 4.54 15.16
N LEU A 41 -7.66 4.29 15.06
CA LEU A 41 -6.67 4.98 15.92
C LEU A 41 -6.69 6.50 15.71
N ALA A 42 -6.82 6.96 14.46
CA ALA A 42 -6.89 8.38 14.17
C ALA A 42 -8.20 9.02 14.70
N GLU A 43 -9.32 8.31 14.57
CA GLU A 43 -10.63 8.78 15.06
C GLU A 43 -10.70 8.86 16.57
N LEU A 44 -10.18 7.86 17.27
CA LEU A 44 -10.23 7.75 18.72
C LEU A 44 -9.18 8.64 19.42
N GLY A 45 -8.08 8.95 18.73
CA GLY A 45 -6.89 9.49 19.37
C GLY A 45 -6.19 8.44 20.25
N PRO A 46 -5.31 8.86 21.19
CA PRO A 46 -4.60 7.94 22.05
C PRO A 46 -5.54 7.04 22.83
N CYS A 47 -5.49 5.73 22.65
CA CYS A 47 -6.38 4.77 23.27
C CYS A 47 -5.71 3.45 23.61
N SER A 48 -6.32 2.66 24.51
CA SER A 48 -5.85 1.32 24.84
C SER A 48 -6.33 0.29 23.79
N SER A 49 -5.66 -0.89 23.79
CA SER A 49 -6.07 -2.02 22.95
C SER A 49 -7.54 -2.43 23.19
N ALA A 50 -8.02 -2.34 24.44
CA ALA A 50 -9.39 -2.67 24.78
C ALA A 50 -10.40 -1.70 24.15
N VAL A 51 -10.10 -0.40 24.15
CA VAL A 51 -10.95 0.63 23.52
C VAL A 51 -11.00 0.42 22.01
N LEU A 52 -9.83 0.26 21.36
CA LEU A 52 -9.74 0.04 19.92
C LEU A 52 -10.47 -1.24 19.49
N ALA A 53 -10.26 -2.34 20.22
CA ALA A 53 -10.92 -3.62 19.95
C ALA A 53 -12.45 -3.52 20.09
N SER A 54 -12.93 -2.84 21.14
CA SER A 54 -14.37 -2.61 21.35
C SER A 54 -14.98 -1.77 20.22
N HIS A 55 -14.30 -0.70 19.80
CA HIS A 55 -14.77 0.19 18.73
C HIS A 55 -14.96 -0.57 17.40
N LEU A 56 -14.05 -1.47 17.07
CA LEU A 56 -14.07 -2.25 15.82
C LEU A 56 -14.75 -3.63 15.96
N THR A 57 -15.25 -3.97 17.13
CA THR A 57 -15.83 -5.32 17.43
C THR A 57 -14.82 -6.45 17.13
N LEU A 58 -13.57 -6.23 17.53
CA LEU A 58 -12.46 -7.18 17.36
C LEU A 58 -12.06 -7.83 18.69
N HIS A 59 -11.33 -8.92 18.64
CA HIS A 59 -10.83 -9.59 19.83
C HIS A 59 -9.60 -8.85 20.39
N GLU A 60 -9.70 -8.35 21.63
CA GLU A 60 -8.69 -7.49 22.29
C GLU A 60 -7.28 -8.09 22.26
N ARG A 61 -7.13 -9.39 22.53
CA ARG A 61 -5.83 -10.03 22.54
C ARG A 61 -5.09 -9.85 21.21
N TRP A 62 -5.77 -10.00 20.07
CA TRP A 62 -5.14 -9.87 18.76
C TRP A 62 -4.86 -8.41 18.39
N VAL A 63 -5.75 -7.48 18.77
CA VAL A 63 -5.54 -6.04 18.60
C VAL A 63 -4.33 -5.59 19.41
N ARG A 64 -4.18 -6.06 20.64
CA ARG A 64 -3.04 -5.74 21.49
C ARG A 64 -1.71 -6.22 20.90
N GLU A 65 -1.64 -7.46 20.42
CA GLU A 65 -0.43 -8.01 19.78
C GLU A 65 -0.07 -7.23 18.50
N TRP A 66 -1.09 -6.88 17.72
CA TRP A 66 -0.92 -6.04 16.53
C TRP A 66 -0.36 -4.67 16.89
N LEU A 67 -0.91 -4.00 17.89
CA LEU A 67 -0.45 -2.69 18.35
C LEU A 67 1.00 -2.70 18.81
N TYR A 68 1.39 -3.70 19.61
CA TYR A 68 2.78 -3.84 20.02
C TYR A 68 3.72 -4.08 18.85
N GLN A 69 3.34 -4.93 17.92
CA GLN A 69 4.14 -5.19 16.72
C GLN A 69 4.29 -3.92 15.88
N GLN A 70 3.19 -3.17 15.66
CA GLN A 70 3.23 -1.92 14.91
C GLN A 70 4.06 -0.83 15.62
N ALA A 71 4.00 -0.76 16.94
CA ALA A 71 4.83 0.15 17.72
C ALA A 71 6.32 -0.22 17.63
N CYS A 72 6.66 -1.51 17.65
CA CYS A 72 8.04 -1.96 17.48
C CYS A 72 8.67 -1.59 16.15
N ILE A 73 7.86 -1.45 15.08
CA ILE A 73 8.34 -1.05 13.76
C ILE A 73 8.12 0.44 13.45
N GLY A 74 7.60 1.22 14.41
CA GLY A 74 7.43 2.65 14.31
C GLY A 74 6.28 3.11 13.42
N GLN A 75 5.28 2.26 13.15
CA GLN A 75 4.07 2.64 12.40
C GLN A 75 2.93 3.14 13.30
N VAL A 76 3.00 2.83 14.59
CA VAL A 76 2.09 3.29 15.64
C VAL A 76 2.95 3.73 16.82
N ASP A 77 2.55 4.80 17.49
CA ASP A 77 3.22 5.31 18.67
C ASP A 77 2.69 4.62 19.93
N TYR A 78 3.59 4.19 20.81
CA TYR A 78 3.24 3.79 22.17
C TYR A 78 3.41 5.01 23.11
N VAL A 79 2.34 5.40 23.78
CA VAL A 79 2.37 6.53 24.72
C VAL A 79 2.93 6.04 26.06
N GLU A 80 4.18 6.37 26.33
CA GLU A 80 4.93 5.90 27.48
C GLU A 80 4.19 6.14 28.80
N GLY A 81 4.16 5.14 29.66
CA GLY A 81 3.53 5.20 30.98
C GLY A 81 1.99 5.15 31.00
N SER A 82 1.33 5.21 29.85
CA SER A 82 -0.15 5.23 29.79
C SER A 82 -0.78 3.90 29.37
N GLY A 83 -0.03 3.02 28.71
CA GLY A 83 -0.57 1.81 28.08
C GLY A 83 -1.45 2.10 26.87
N GLN A 84 -1.34 3.31 26.30
CA GLN A 84 -2.10 3.75 25.14
C GLN A 84 -1.25 3.74 23.88
N PHE A 85 -1.93 3.69 22.74
CA PHE A 85 -1.34 3.76 21.40
C PHE A 85 -1.99 4.89 20.62
N ALA A 86 -1.22 5.49 19.72
CA ALA A 86 -1.68 6.56 18.84
C ALA A 86 -1.08 6.38 17.44
N ILE A 87 -1.69 7.00 16.45
CA ILE A 87 -1.10 7.14 15.12
C ILE A 87 -0.71 8.60 14.90
N SER A 88 0.52 8.85 14.43
CA SER A 88 0.95 10.20 14.09
C SER A 88 0.27 10.68 12.80
N PRO A 89 0.15 12.01 12.56
CA PRO A 89 -0.36 12.54 11.30
C PRO A 89 0.42 12.03 10.08
N GLU A 90 1.73 11.86 10.18
CA GLU A 90 2.59 11.36 9.12
C GLU A 90 2.31 9.89 8.83
N ALA A 91 2.18 9.06 9.87
CA ALA A 91 1.83 7.65 9.72
C ALA A 91 0.41 7.50 9.14
N TYR A 92 -0.54 8.32 9.59
CA TYR A 92 -1.90 8.34 9.04
C TYR A 92 -1.90 8.68 7.54
N ALA A 93 -1.18 9.73 7.13
CA ALA A 93 -1.06 10.15 5.73
C ALA A 93 -0.51 9.04 4.81
N VAL A 94 0.41 8.22 5.32
CA VAL A 94 1.06 7.15 4.56
C VAL A 94 0.23 5.86 4.55
N LEU A 95 -0.41 5.52 5.67
CA LEU A 95 -1.01 4.20 5.88
C LEU A 95 -2.54 4.20 5.77
N ALA A 96 -3.21 5.35 5.98
CA ALA A 96 -4.65 5.40 6.13
C ALA A 96 -5.38 6.42 5.26
N ASP A 97 -4.73 7.51 4.86
CA ASP A 97 -5.34 8.55 4.05
C ASP A 97 -5.14 8.29 2.55
N ALA A 98 -6.13 7.64 1.94
CA ALA A 98 -6.10 7.30 0.51
C ALA A 98 -6.10 8.54 -0.42
N ASP A 99 -6.47 9.71 0.08
CA ASP A 99 -6.49 10.96 -0.67
C ASP A 99 -5.21 11.80 -0.45
N HIS A 100 -4.25 11.29 0.33
CA HIS A 100 -2.96 11.94 0.52
C HIS A 100 -1.93 11.47 -0.53
N PRO A 101 -1.09 12.39 -1.09
CA PRO A 101 -0.10 12.04 -2.12
C PRO A 101 0.99 11.06 -1.65
N ALA A 102 1.22 10.94 -0.35
CA ALA A 102 2.19 10.03 0.25
C ALA A 102 1.60 8.65 0.62
N TYR A 103 0.35 8.36 0.24
CA TYR A 103 -0.31 7.09 0.56
C TYR A 103 0.39 5.90 -0.10
N LEU A 104 0.79 4.90 0.71
CA LEU A 104 1.59 3.76 0.26
C LEU A 104 0.94 2.38 0.46
N MET A 105 -0.27 2.30 1.02
CA MET A 105 -0.89 1.01 1.35
C MET A 105 -1.05 0.09 0.13
N GLY A 106 -1.31 0.65 -1.04
CA GLY A 106 -1.34 -0.13 -2.29
C GLY A 106 -0.02 -0.83 -2.61
N GLY A 107 1.12 -0.28 -2.17
CA GLY A 107 2.43 -0.92 -2.28
C GLY A 107 2.53 -2.19 -1.44
N PHE A 108 1.98 -2.19 -0.23
CA PHE A 108 1.92 -3.37 0.63
C PHE A 108 1.01 -4.45 0.05
N ASP A 109 -0.17 -4.10 -0.50
CA ASP A 109 -1.04 -5.04 -1.22
C ASP A 109 -0.31 -5.70 -2.40
N SER A 110 0.39 -4.90 -3.21
CA SER A 110 1.16 -5.38 -4.36
C SER A 110 2.31 -6.31 -3.93
N ALA A 111 3.01 -5.99 -2.84
CA ALA A 111 4.07 -6.83 -2.30
C ALA A 111 3.53 -8.20 -1.85
N LEU A 112 2.38 -8.25 -1.19
CA LEU A 112 1.75 -9.52 -0.80
C LEU A 112 1.34 -10.39 -1.99
N ALA A 113 1.01 -9.80 -3.13
CA ALA A 113 0.63 -10.54 -4.34
C ALA A 113 1.77 -11.40 -4.90
N VAL A 114 3.03 -11.06 -4.60
CA VAL A 114 4.21 -11.80 -5.09
C VAL A 114 4.31 -13.18 -4.43
N PHE A 115 3.97 -13.33 -3.15
CA PHE A 115 4.17 -14.58 -2.40
C PHE A 115 3.42 -15.78 -3.01
N PRO A 116 2.10 -15.72 -3.28
CA PRO A 116 1.40 -16.83 -3.93
C PRO A 116 1.83 -17.05 -5.38
N ALA A 117 2.42 -16.07 -6.04
CA ALA A 117 2.87 -16.16 -7.41
C ALA A 117 4.25 -16.85 -7.58
N VAL A 118 5.01 -17.08 -6.50
CA VAL A 118 6.39 -17.60 -6.56
C VAL A 118 6.51 -18.89 -7.39
N SER A 119 5.59 -19.85 -7.23
CA SER A 119 5.62 -21.10 -7.97
C SER A 119 5.42 -20.91 -9.49
N LYS A 120 4.57 -19.97 -9.88
CA LYS A 120 4.34 -19.63 -11.29
C LYS A 120 5.53 -18.88 -11.89
N LEU A 121 6.13 -17.97 -11.08
CA LEU A 121 7.37 -17.30 -11.47
C LEU A 121 8.52 -18.30 -11.68
N GLU A 122 8.67 -19.29 -10.79
CA GLU A 122 9.66 -20.35 -10.97
C GLU A 122 9.50 -21.08 -12.33
N GLN A 123 8.27 -21.38 -12.71
CA GLN A 123 7.96 -21.98 -14.00
C GLN A 123 8.31 -21.03 -15.17
N ALA A 124 7.99 -19.74 -15.06
CA ALA A 124 8.35 -18.75 -16.07
C ALA A 124 9.86 -18.66 -16.27
N PHE A 125 10.66 -18.72 -15.20
CA PHE A 125 12.13 -18.78 -15.28
C PHE A 125 12.65 -20.02 -16.00
N ARG A 126 11.98 -21.18 -15.85
CA ARG A 126 12.39 -22.44 -16.51
C ARG A 126 12.01 -22.49 -17.99
N THR A 127 10.89 -21.90 -18.37
CA THR A 127 10.33 -22.03 -19.71
C THR A 127 10.61 -20.84 -20.62
N GLY A 128 10.96 -19.68 -20.06
CA GLY A 128 11.05 -18.42 -20.78
C GLY A 128 9.69 -17.84 -21.19
N ILE A 129 8.57 -18.47 -20.79
CA ILE A 129 7.21 -17.99 -21.02
C ILE A 129 6.78 -17.20 -19.77
N GLY A 130 6.37 -15.96 -19.95
CA GLY A 130 5.91 -15.11 -18.86
C GLY A 130 4.64 -15.65 -18.18
N MET A 131 4.27 -15.00 -17.07
CA MET A 131 3.04 -15.25 -16.34
C MET A 131 1.96 -14.31 -16.84
N SER A 132 0.69 -14.77 -16.93
CA SER A 132 -0.42 -13.89 -17.28
C SER A 132 -0.68 -12.84 -16.19
N TYR A 133 -1.29 -11.71 -16.55
CA TYR A 133 -1.62 -10.68 -15.57
C TYR A 133 -2.58 -11.20 -14.49
N ASP A 134 -3.57 -12.00 -14.88
CA ASP A 134 -4.57 -12.58 -13.96
C ASP A 134 -3.93 -13.54 -12.94
N ASP A 135 -2.80 -14.13 -13.27
CA ASP A 135 -2.06 -15.01 -12.36
C ASP A 135 -1.43 -14.30 -11.16
N HIS A 136 -1.30 -12.97 -11.20
CA HIS A 136 -0.87 -12.16 -10.06
C HIS A 136 -1.94 -12.04 -8.98
N GLY A 137 -3.19 -12.34 -9.31
CA GLY A 137 -4.32 -12.27 -8.39
C GLY A 137 -4.81 -10.86 -8.07
N PRO A 138 -5.92 -10.75 -7.33
CA PRO A 138 -6.61 -9.47 -7.11
C PRO A 138 -5.81 -8.46 -6.30
N ASN A 139 -4.95 -8.90 -5.37
CA ASN A 139 -4.13 -7.99 -4.57
C ASN A 139 -3.17 -7.15 -5.43
N CYS A 140 -2.65 -7.70 -6.54
CA CYS A 140 -1.80 -6.97 -7.44
C CYS A 140 -2.56 -5.81 -8.12
N ALA A 141 -3.69 -6.12 -8.72
CA ALA A 141 -4.51 -5.12 -9.42
C ALA A 141 -5.02 -4.02 -8.46
N CYS A 142 -5.57 -4.41 -7.31
CA CYS A 142 -6.02 -3.47 -6.28
C CYS A 142 -4.88 -2.61 -5.74
N GLY A 143 -3.72 -3.20 -5.50
CA GLY A 143 -2.56 -2.48 -4.99
C GLY A 143 -2.03 -1.43 -5.97
N ILE A 144 -1.91 -1.79 -7.26
CA ILE A 144 -1.49 -0.86 -8.32
C ILE A 144 -2.51 0.28 -8.47
N GLU A 145 -3.81 -0.03 -8.40
CA GLU A 145 -4.86 0.98 -8.47
C GLU A 145 -4.80 1.93 -7.29
N ARG A 146 -4.69 1.44 -6.06
CA ARG A 146 -4.57 2.25 -4.84
C ARG A 146 -3.35 3.17 -4.88
N MET A 147 -2.18 2.68 -5.32
CA MET A 147 -0.97 3.52 -5.47
C MET A 147 -1.16 4.64 -6.49
N GLY A 148 -1.89 4.40 -7.57
CA GLY A 148 -2.11 5.37 -8.64
C GLY A 148 -3.31 6.28 -8.42
N ALA A 149 -4.16 6.01 -7.44
CA ALA A 149 -5.47 6.64 -7.29
C ALA A 149 -5.37 8.16 -7.09
N PHE A 150 -4.50 8.62 -6.18
CA PHE A 150 -4.30 10.05 -5.93
C PHE A 150 -3.93 10.81 -7.21
N THR A 151 -2.95 10.33 -7.95
CA THR A 151 -2.48 10.97 -9.19
C THR A 151 -3.58 11.00 -10.25
N LYS A 152 -4.28 9.90 -10.46
CA LYS A 152 -5.36 9.80 -11.45
C LYS A 152 -6.54 10.72 -11.11
N LYS A 153 -6.93 10.79 -9.84
CA LYS A 153 -8.05 11.62 -9.38
C LYS A 153 -7.72 13.11 -9.33
N ASN A 154 -6.53 13.46 -8.81
CA ASN A 154 -6.24 14.83 -8.40
C ASN A 154 -5.29 15.56 -9.37
N ARG A 155 -4.38 14.85 -10.05
CA ARG A 155 -3.32 15.48 -10.85
C ARG A 155 -3.49 15.28 -12.36
N LEU A 156 -4.18 14.24 -12.81
CA LEU A 156 -4.30 13.94 -14.24
C LEU A 156 -4.88 15.13 -15.02
N VAL A 157 -6.06 15.56 -14.65
CA VAL A 157 -6.78 16.66 -15.35
C VAL A 157 -6.16 18.02 -15.02
N ALA A 158 -5.81 18.25 -13.75
CA ALA A 158 -5.35 19.55 -13.28
C ALA A 158 -3.89 19.88 -13.68
N GLU A 159 -3.02 18.87 -13.73
CA GLU A 159 -1.60 19.09 -13.93
C GLU A 159 -1.04 18.40 -15.19
N MET A 160 -1.47 17.16 -15.49
CA MET A 160 -0.85 16.38 -16.55
C MET A 160 -1.43 16.71 -17.96
N ILE A 161 -2.73 16.86 -18.07
CA ILE A 161 -3.36 17.20 -19.35
C ILE A 161 -2.90 18.58 -19.87
N PRO A 162 -2.81 19.64 -19.04
CA PRO A 162 -2.39 20.96 -19.50
C PRO A 162 -0.96 21.05 -20.05
N VAL A 163 -0.05 20.15 -19.64
CA VAL A 163 1.33 20.16 -20.15
C VAL A 163 1.47 19.56 -21.55
N ILE A 164 0.42 18.90 -22.05
CA ILE A 164 0.41 18.35 -23.42
C ILE A 164 -0.20 19.39 -24.35
N PRO A 165 0.56 19.96 -25.30
CA PRO A 165 0.08 21.03 -26.16
C PRO A 165 -1.23 20.69 -26.90
N GLY A 166 -2.25 21.55 -26.77
CA GLY A 166 -3.55 21.39 -27.42
C GLY A 166 -4.45 20.26 -26.90
N MET A 167 -4.01 19.50 -25.91
CA MET A 167 -4.77 18.35 -25.39
C MET A 167 -6.05 18.81 -24.68
N HIS A 168 -5.97 19.85 -23.86
CA HIS A 168 -7.13 20.41 -23.17
C HIS A 168 -8.23 20.82 -24.15
N ASP A 169 -7.89 21.57 -25.22
CA ASP A 169 -8.84 22.04 -26.22
C ASP A 169 -9.44 20.88 -26.99
N ARG A 170 -8.62 19.89 -27.34
CA ARG A 170 -9.07 18.68 -28.04
C ARG A 170 -10.07 17.89 -27.23
N LEU A 171 -9.82 17.68 -25.97
CA LEU A 171 -10.73 16.98 -25.05
C LEU A 171 -12.01 17.78 -24.84
N SER A 172 -11.90 19.10 -24.67
CA SER A 172 -13.05 20.00 -24.47
C SER A 172 -13.97 20.08 -25.72
N ALA A 173 -13.41 19.91 -26.93
CA ALA A 173 -14.18 19.83 -28.16
C ALA A 173 -14.91 18.48 -28.33
N GLY A 174 -14.61 17.50 -27.57
CA GLY A 174 -15.09 16.12 -27.67
C GLY A 174 -14.12 15.25 -28.47
N ALA A 175 -13.45 14.32 -27.78
CA ALA A 175 -12.51 13.40 -28.41
C ALA A 175 -12.76 11.97 -27.92
N HIS A 176 -12.55 11.01 -28.82
CA HIS A 176 -12.49 9.60 -28.41
C HIS A 176 -11.19 9.33 -27.69
N VAL A 177 -11.28 8.80 -26.47
CA VAL A 177 -10.15 8.45 -25.62
C VAL A 177 -10.14 6.96 -25.37
N ALA A 178 -8.98 6.34 -25.49
CA ALA A 178 -8.74 4.96 -25.09
C ALA A 178 -7.57 4.90 -24.11
N ASP A 179 -7.78 4.26 -22.96
CA ASP A 179 -6.74 3.95 -21.97
C ASP A 179 -6.43 2.46 -22.03
N VAL A 180 -5.29 2.11 -22.64
CA VAL A 180 -4.87 0.72 -22.80
C VAL A 180 -4.18 0.26 -21.52
N GLY A 181 -4.75 -0.76 -20.86
CA GLY A 181 -4.31 -1.19 -19.54
C GLY A 181 -4.84 -0.30 -18.42
N CYS A 182 -6.08 0.15 -18.55
CA CYS A 182 -6.74 1.15 -17.68
C CYS A 182 -6.84 0.77 -16.19
N GLY A 183 -6.56 -0.49 -15.82
CA GLY A 183 -6.80 -0.98 -14.47
C GLY A 183 -8.27 -0.85 -14.07
N GLY A 184 -8.58 -0.24 -12.92
CA GLY A 184 -9.96 0.04 -12.48
C GLY A 184 -10.62 1.24 -13.18
N GLY A 185 -9.99 1.83 -14.19
CA GLY A 185 -10.57 2.89 -15.00
C GLY A 185 -10.56 4.29 -14.40
N LEU A 186 -9.86 4.52 -13.30
CA LEU A 186 -9.86 5.83 -12.60
C LEU A 186 -9.45 6.99 -13.50
N ALA A 187 -8.48 6.78 -14.41
CA ALA A 187 -8.05 7.83 -15.34
C ALA A 187 -9.14 8.18 -16.37
N VAL A 188 -9.78 7.16 -16.93
CA VAL A 188 -10.88 7.36 -17.92
C VAL A 188 -12.08 8.02 -17.25
N ILE A 189 -12.42 7.61 -16.02
CA ILE A 189 -13.50 8.24 -15.24
C ILE A 189 -13.19 9.72 -15.00
N ALA A 190 -11.99 10.04 -14.50
CA ALA A 190 -11.60 11.43 -14.25
C ALA A 190 -11.63 12.29 -15.54
N LEU A 191 -11.22 11.72 -16.68
CA LEU A 191 -11.30 12.41 -17.97
C LEU A 191 -12.76 12.61 -18.43
N ALA A 192 -13.61 11.60 -18.28
CA ALA A 192 -15.02 11.68 -18.66
C ALA A 192 -15.81 12.69 -17.79
N GLU A 193 -15.49 12.77 -16.50
CA GLU A 193 -16.08 13.78 -15.61
C GLU A 193 -15.65 15.21 -15.96
N ALA A 194 -14.37 15.40 -16.31
CA ALA A 194 -13.84 16.71 -16.64
C ALA A 194 -14.21 17.17 -18.07
N TYR A 195 -14.40 16.24 -19.01
CA TYR A 195 -14.67 16.48 -20.43
C TYR A 195 -15.87 15.66 -20.91
N PRO A 196 -17.10 16.07 -20.58
CA PRO A 196 -18.32 15.26 -20.77
C PRO A 196 -18.86 15.21 -22.21
N LYS A 197 -18.12 15.71 -23.21
CA LYS A 197 -18.59 15.74 -24.64
C LYS A 197 -18.13 14.46 -25.38
#